data_d2ed71007d40ac85cae75c117d1950c5
#
_entry.id   d2ed71007d40ac85cae75c117d1950c5
#
_cell.length_a   1.000
_cell.length_b   1.000
_cell.length_c   1.000
_cell.angle_alpha   90.00
_cell.angle_beta   90.00
_cell.angle_gamma   90.00
#
_symmetry.space_group_name_H-M   'P 1'
#
loop_
_entity.id
_entity.type
_entity.pdbx_description
1 polymer ?
#
loop_
_entity_poly.entity_id
_entity_poly.type
_entity_poly.pdbx_seq_one_letter_code
_entity_poly.pdbx_strand_id
1 'polypeptide(L)'
;ADRRTDPSRVTVPADYPQNDLYRKVVAQHCDAVRVDDDHIGKILAGLKGAGLEENTIVVYLSDHGANHLVRHKQMPTEGGLHVPFMLMGPNKWVPNQGARKDLVSTLDLTATTLSWAGIQLPDWYEGRNLFAKDFKPRQWVASAKDRLDHTIDRVRTIRTDKFRYTRNYKLDRILLQPQYRDGQDYLKNLQELYIAGKLSDDLKRIYFGERPKEELYDVSKDPAQVNNLVDDPKFASELNRHRKLLDTWLAKGDRGEGEESANALRHNGDNWQGGRGVNPEYEINREDNDGDGLSDKWEKLNGRNPQDGRIAYEFDCGGWQTEGWQGRGIRDNVAGFQGFLEFSLSGKPGSLVRKGLQLKPHGSDHALLIKLRVDGPVVIEALANGKSLGTGVKVPARKQFKEVQIPLSEKTNWKGVIKSLEIKLKGSEGTDIEVDAIEVKRA
;
A
#
# COMPACT_ATOMS: atom_id res chain seq x y z
N ALA A 1 18.07 6.13 -33.60
CA ALA A 1 17.69 7.16 -32.64
C ALA A 1 17.21 6.47 -31.36
N ASP A 2 17.57 6.98 -30.21
CA ASP A 2 17.07 6.50 -28.93
C ASP A 2 15.53 6.70 -28.89
N ARG A 3 14.77 5.61 -28.73
CA ARG A 3 13.29 5.63 -28.71
C ARG A 3 12.75 5.86 -27.28
N ARG A 4 13.61 6.13 -26.30
CA ARG A 4 13.16 6.35 -24.93
C ARG A 4 12.32 7.61 -24.80
N THR A 5 11.31 7.55 -23.96
CA THR A 5 10.44 8.67 -23.67
C THR A 5 11.18 9.70 -22.84
N ASP A 6 11.16 10.98 -23.26
CA ASP A 6 11.70 12.08 -22.50
C ASP A 6 10.81 12.36 -21.26
N PRO A 7 11.36 12.21 -20.02
CA PRO A 7 10.59 12.46 -18.81
C PRO A 7 10.05 13.89 -18.68
N SER A 8 10.64 14.87 -19.35
CA SER A 8 10.15 16.25 -19.33
C SER A 8 8.85 16.45 -20.11
N ARG A 9 8.51 15.52 -20.99
CA ARG A 9 7.35 15.59 -21.89
C ARG A 9 6.14 14.77 -21.41
N VAL A 10 6.25 14.05 -20.30
CA VAL A 10 5.16 13.28 -19.76
C VAL A 10 4.35 14.07 -18.74
N THR A 11 3.07 13.77 -18.64
CA THR A 11 2.17 14.28 -17.61
C THR A 11 2.07 13.28 -16.48
N VAL A 12 2.48 13.68 -15.28
CA VAL A 12 2.25 12.88 -14.06
C VAL A 12 0.80 13.06 -13.63
N PRO A 13 0.05 11.98 -13.33
CA PRO A 13 -1.32 12.11 -12.84
C PRO A 13 -1.38 12.95 -11.56
N ALA A 14 -2.48 13.68 -11.36
CA ALA A 14 -2.61 14.66 -10.28
C ALA A 14 -2.56 14.06 -8.87
N ASP A 15 -2.85 12.78 -8.74
CA ASP A 15 -2.79 12.01 -7.50
C ASP A 15 -1.37 11.51 -7.14
N TYR A 16 -0.32 12.06 -7.79
CA TYR A 16 1.09 11.75 -7.50
C TYR A 16 1.95 13.01 -7.36
N PRO A 17 3.09 12.93 -6.65
CA PRO A 17 4.05 14.03 -6.56
C PRO A 17 4.52 14.51 -7.95
N GLN A 18 4.44 15.80 -8.19
CA GLN A 18 4.83 16.42 -9.47
C GLN A 18 6.33 16.69 -9.53
N ASN A 19 7.15 15.62 -9.41
CA ASN A 19 8.61 15.72 -9.37
C ASN A 19 9.29 14.88 -10.47
N ASP A 20 10.62 15.00 -10.59
CA ASP A 20 11.39 14.31 -11.63
C ASP A 20 11.39 12.78 -11.49
N LEU A 21 11.27 12.27 -10.26
CA LEU A 21 11.18 10.82 -10.05
C LEU A 21 9.89 10.28 -10.68
N TYR A 22 8.74 10.89 -10.40
CA TYR A 22 7.47 10.44 -10.97
C TYR A 22 7.40 10.69 -12.49
N ARG A 23 8.02 11.75 -13.01
CA ARG A 23 8.17 11.89 -14.47
C ARG A 23 8.95 10.73 -15.09
N LYS A 24 10.06 10.32 -14.46
CA LYS A 24 10.82 9.12 -14.89
C LYS A 24 9.99 7.86 -14.83
N VAL A 25 9.24 7.65 -13.76
CA VAL A 25 8.35 6.49 -13.59
C VAL A 25 7.31 6.43 -14.71
N VAL A 26 6.65 7.55 -15.03
CA VAL A 26 5.67 7.60 -16.11
C VAL A 26 6.34 7.41 -17.47
N ALA A 27 7.50 7.99 -17.72
CA ALA A 27 8.26 7.81 -18.96
C ALA A 27 8.66 6.33 -19.15
N GLN A 28 9.14 5.66 -18.12
CA GLN A 28 9.44 4.22 -18.15
C GLN A 28 8.20 3.37 -18.45
N HIS A 29 7.04 3.75 -17.90
CA HIS A 29 5.78 3.08 -18.24
C HIS A 29 5.43 3.23 -19.72
N CYS A 30 5.57 4.45 -20.28
CA CYS A 30 5.37 4.68 -21.71
C CYS A 30 6.34 3.84 -22.57
N ASP A 31 7.60 3.69 -22.12
CA ASP A 31 8.59 2.87 -22.83
C ASP A 31 8.22 1.38 -22.78
N ALA A 32 7.72 0.87 -21.64
CA ALA A 32 7.23 -0.50 -21.52
C ALA A 32 6.05 -0.76 -22.47
N VAL A 33 5.06 0.14 -22.49
CA VAL A 33 3.92 0.04 -23.43
C VAL A 33 4.38 0.02 -24.89
N ARG A 34 5.42 0.80 -25.23
CA ARG A 34 5.97 0.79 -26.60
C ARG A 34 6.66 -0.54 -26.94
N VAL A 35 7.33 -1.15 -25.98
CA VAL A 35 7.92 -2.49 -26.17
C VAL A 35 6.83 -3.53 -26.39
N ASP A 36 5.74 -3.45 -25.64
CA ASP A 36 4.56 -4.32 -25.84
C ASP A 36 3.94 -4.12 -27.23
N ASP A 37 3.79 -2.87 -27.67
CA ASP A 37 3.27 -2.55 -29.02
C ASP A 37 4.16 -3.15 -30.12
N ASP A 38 5.49 -3.04 -29.99
CA ASP A 38 6.45 -3.67 -30.94
C ASP A 38 6.30 -5.22 -30.95
N HIS A 39 6.05 -5.85 -29.79
CA HIS A 39 5.81 -7.29 -29.69
C HIS A 39 4.48 -7.70 -30.32
N ILE A 40 3.42 -6.96 -30.06
CA ILE A 40 2.10 -7.20 -30.68
C ILE A 40 2.20 -7.07 -32.19
N GLY A 41 2.90 -6.05 -32.69
CA GLY A 41 3.15 -5.89 -34.13
C GLY A 41 3.82 -7.10 -34.76
N LYS A 42 4.81 -7.72 -34.09
CA LYS A 42 5.45 -8.96 -34.56
C LYS A 42 4.51 -10.15 -34.55
N ILE A 43 3.68 -10.28 -33.50
CA ILE A 43 2.68 -11.37 -33.41
C ILE A 43 1.67 -11.25 -34.56
N LEU A 44 1.15 -10.04 -34.80
CA LEU A 44 0.19 -9.79 -35.89
C LEU A 44 0.80 -10.04 -37.27
N ALA A 45 2.05 -9.63 -37.49
CA ALA A 45 2.78 -9.91 -38.72
C ALA A 45 2.99 -11.44 -38.94
N GLY A 46 3.32 -12.17 -37.86
CA GLY A 46 3.43 -13.63 -37.89
C GLY A 46 2.09 -14.32 -38.24
N LEU A 47 1.02 -13.85 -37.61
CA LEU A 47 -0.35 -14.34 -37.90
C LEU A 47 -0.72 -14.16 -39.36
N LYS A 48 -0.46 -12.97 -39.92
CA LYS A 48 -0.65 -12.65 -41.32
C LYS A 48 0.20 -13.52 -42.23
N GLY A 49 1.50 -13.64 -41.91
CA GLY A 49 2.44 -14.47 -42.69
C GLY A 49 2.03 -15.95 -42.74
N ALA A 50 1.36 -16.44 -41.70
CA ALA A 50 0.81 -17.81 -41.64
C ALA A 50 -0.56 -17.95 -42.30
N GLY A 51 -1.16 -16.87 -42.79
CA GLY A 51 -2.50 -16.90 -43.41
C GLY A 51 -3.64 -17.23 -42.44
N LEU A 52 -3.46 -16.95 -41.14
CA LEU A 52 -4.42 -17.31 -40.08
C LEU A 52 -5.32 -16.16 -39.63
N GLU A 53 -5.19 -14.95 -40.20
CA GLU A 53 -5.95 -13.76 -39.79
C GLU A 53 -7.47 -13.98 -39.88
N GLU A 54 -7.94 -14.63 -40.94
CA GLU A 54 -9.39 -14.89 -41.17
C GLU A 54 -9.98 -15.99 -40.28
N ASN A 55 -9.15 -16.60 -39.42
CA ASN A 55 -9.58 -17.63 -38.49
C ASN A 55 -9.05 -17.44 -37.04
N THR A 56 -8.65 -16.22 -36.71
CA THR A 56 -8.10 -15.92 -35.39
C THR A 56 -8.76 -14.66 -34.82
N ILE A 57 -9.15 -14.74 -33.54
CA ILE A 57 -9.54 -13.58 -32.75
C ILE A 57 -8.34 -13.21 -31.85
N VAL A 58 -7.94 -11.96 -31.91
CA VAL A 58 -6.86 -11.41 -31.07
C VAL A 58 -7.49 -10.53 -29.99
N VAL A 59 -7.13 -10.79 -28.75
CA VAL A 59 -7.55 -10.01 -27.59
C VAL A 59 -6.32 -9.41 -26.93
N TYR A 60 -6.29 -8.09 -26.78
CA TYR A 60 -5.30 -7.38 -25.99
C TYR A 60 -5.99 -6.69 -24.83
N LEU A 61 -5.52 -6.98 -23.60
CA LEU A 61 -6.01 -6.34 -22.40
C LEU A 61 -4.90 -6.27 -21.33
N SER A 62 -5.09 -5.41 -20.35
CA SER A 62 -4.31 -5.43 -19.12
C SER A 62 -5.16 -5.97 -17.97
N ASP A 63 -4.55 -6.71 -17.05
CA ASP A 63 -5.20 -7.23 -15.84
C ASP A 63 -5.43 -6.12 -14.80
N HIS A 64 -4.61 -5.06 -14.82
CA HIS A 64 -4.68 -3.87 -13.97
C HIS A 64 -3.98 -2.69 -14.62
N GLY A 65 -4.01 -1.51 -14.00
CA GLY A 65 -3.30 -0.33 -14.47
C GLY A 65 -1.78 -0.39 -14.24
N ALA A 66 -1.10 0.74 -14.43
CA ALA A 66 0.36 0.84 -14.38
C ALA A 66 0.93 0.35 -13.03
N ASN A 67 1.79 -0.68 -13.06
CA ASN A 67 2.33 -1.30 -11.85
C ASN A 67 3.16 -0.33 -10.97
N HIS A 68 3.80 0.65 -11.59
CA HIS A 68 4.66 1.62 -10.91
C HIS A 68 3.90 2.84 -10.35
N LEU A 69 2.58 2.84 -10.43
CA LEU A 69 1.73 3.88 -9.85
C LEU A 69 0.86 3.27 -8.75
N VAL A 70 0.94 3.82 -7.54
CA VAL A 70 0.38 3.21 -6.31
C VAL A 70 -1.10 2.90 -6.44
N ARG A 71 -1.89 3.84 -6.97
CA ARG A 71 -3.33 3.71 -7.11
C ARG A 71 -3.79 2.98 -8.38
N HIS A 72 -2.84 2.49 -9.20
CA HIS A 72 -3.11 1.83 -10.48
C HIS A 72 -3.02 0.30 -10.41
N LYS A 73 -2.48 -0.28 -9.34
CA LYS A 73 -2.45 -1.73 -9.11
C LYS A 73 -3.03 -2.05 -7.75
N GLN A 74 -3.82 -3.12 -7.66
CA GLN A 74 -4.47 -3.60 -6.45
C GLN A 74 -5.45 -2.60 -5.80
N MET A 75 -5.79 -1.52 -6.49
CA MET A 75 -6.71 -0.49 -6.00
C MET A 75 -7.94 -0.39 -6.90
N PRO A 76 -9.16 -0.32 -6.33
CA PRO A 76 -10.40 -0.23 -7.10
C PRO A 76 -10.70 1.23 -7.54
N THR A 77 -9.71 1.88 -8.14
CA THR A 77 -9.76 3.26 -8.67
C THR A 77 -9.85 3.26 -10.19
N GLU A 78 -10.06 4.41 -10.82
CA GLU A 78 -9.99 4.54 -12.29
C GLU A 78 -8.64 4.06 -12.82
N GLY A 79 -7.53 4.50 -12.19
CA GLY A 79 -6.20 4.09 -12.59
C GLY A 79 -5.97 2.57 -12.53
N GLY A 80 -6.63 1.87 -11.61
CA GLY A 80 -6.49 0.43 -11.46
C GLY A 80 -7.46 -0.40 -12.30
N LEU A 81 -8.63 0.15 -12.62
CA LEU A 81 -9.74 -0.60 -13.22
C LEU A 81 -10.07 -0.21 -14.67
N HIS A 82 -9.72 1.00 -15.09
CA HIS A 82 -9.93 1.46 -16.48
C HIS A 82 -8.73 1.06 -17.32
N VAL A 83 -8.68 -0.20 -17.71
CA VAL A 83 -7.56 -0.82 -18.42
C VAL A 83 -7.78 -0.85 -19.94
N PRO A 84 -6.72 -0.93 -20.76
CA PRO A 84 -6.83 -1.21 -22.17
C PRO A 84 -7.59 -2.52 -22.42
N PHE A 85 -8.53 -2.49 -23.37
CA PHE A 85 -9.27 -3.67 -23.81
C PHE A 85 -9.57 -3.53 -25.29
N MET A 86 -8.91 -4.33 -26.11
CA MET A 86 -9.03 -4.30 -27.57
C MET A 86 -9.30 -5.70 -28.10
N LEU A 87 -10.19 -5.77 -29.09
CA LEU A 87 -10.55 -7.00 -29.81
C LEU A 87 -10.35 -6.79 -31.29
N MET A 88 -9.72 -7.73 -31.94
CA MET A 88 -9.55 -7.79 -33.38
C MET A 88 -9.86 -9.20 -33.88
N GLY A 89 -10.48 -9.30 -35.05
CA GLY A 89 -10.78 -10.58 -35.69
C GLY A 89 -11.71 -10.44 -36.86
N PRO A 90 -12.06 -11.55 -37.53
CA PRO A 90 -12.98 -11.57 -38.66
C PRO A 90 -14.37 -11.03 -38.29
N ASN A 91 -15.01 -10.32 -39.22
CA ASN A 91 -16.34 -9.71 -39.05
C ASN A 91 -17.43 -10.68 -38.57
N LYS A 92 -17.31 -11.96 -38.87
CA LYS A 92 -18.25 -12.99 -38.38
C LYS A 92 -18.26 -13.15 -36.87
N TRP A 93 -17.17 -12.78 -36.18
CA TRP A 93 -17.00 -12.87 -34.72
C TRP A 93 -16.87 -11.51 -34.06
N VAL A 94 -16.19 -10.54 -34.71
CA VAL A 94 -15.94 -9.18 -34.20
C VAL A 94 -16.49 -8.17 -35.22
N PRO A 95 -17.84 -8.02 -35.34
CA PRO A 95 -18.47 -7.32 -36.46
C PRO A 95 -18.32 -5.80 -36.40
N ASN A 96 -18.08 -5.21 -35.26
CA ASN A 96 -18.02 -3.75 -35.10
C ASN A 96 -16.57 -3.28 -34.99
N GLN A 97 -16.18 -2.36 -35.85
CA GLN A 97 -14.87 -1.73 -35.82
C GLN A 97 -14.96 -0.32 -35.24
N GLY A 98 -13.94 0.06 -34.44
CA GLY A 98 -13.83 1.37 -33.83
C GLY A 98 -13.97 1.35 -32.30
N ALA A 99 -13.91 2.53 -31.70
CA ALA A 99 -13.97 2.66 -30.24
C ALA A 99 -15.41 2.55 -29.72
N ARG A 100 -15.62 1.68 -28.75
CA ARG A 100 -16.86 1.60 -27.97
C ARG A 100 -16.68 2.37 -26.66
N LYS A 101 -17.74 3.02 -26.21
CA LYS A 101 -17.75 3.81 -24.96
C LYS A 101 -18.56 3.15 -23.84
N ASP A 102 -19.08 1.97 -24.07
CA ASP A 102 -19.88 1.25 -23.08
C ASP A 102 -19.02 0.83 -21.89
N LEU A 103 -19.66 0.74 -20.74
CA LEU A 103 -19.06 0.10 -19.57
C LEU A 103 -18.97 -1.41 -19.81
N VAL A 104 -17.77 -1.95 -19.69
CA VAL A 104 -17.44 -3.37 -19.88
C VAL A 104 -16.83 -3.91 -18.59
N SER A 105 -17.21 -5.11 -18.22
CA SER A 105 -16.55 -5.89 -17.16
C SER A 105 -15.64 -6.94 -17.79
N THR A 106 -14.55 -7.31 -17.14
CA THR A 106 -13.70 -8.44 -17.58
C THR A 106 -14.48 -9.76 -17.63
N LEU A 107 -15.57 -9.90 -16.88
CA LEU A 107 -16.51 -11.02 -16.99
C LEU A 107 -17.12 -11.13 -18.39
N ASP A 108 -17.27 -10.01 -19.10
CA ASP A 108 -17.85 -9.98 -20.44
C ASP A 108 -16.93 -10.62 -21.48
N LEU A 109 -15.61 -10.59 -21.26
CA LEU A 109 -14.66 -11.30 -22.10
C LEU A 109 -14.89 -12.81 -22.04
N THR A 110 -15.01 -13.38 -20.84
CA THR A 110 -15.30 -14.80 -20.66
C THR A 110 -16.64 -15.19 -21.30
N ALA A 111 -17.70 -14.39 -21.06
CA ALA A 111 -19.01 -14.61 -21.68
C ALA A 111 -18.94 -14.59 -23.22
N THR A 112 -18.20 -13.64 -23.75
CA THR A 112 -18.01 -13.50 -25.20
C THR A 112 -17.24 -14.69 -25.79
N THR A 113 -16.16 -15.11 -25.11
CA THR A 113 -15.33 -16.25 -25.51
C THR A 113 -16.13 -17.56 -25.52
N LEU A 114 -16.92 -17.82 -24.49
CA LEU A 114 -17.80 -19.00 -24.43
C LEU A 114 -18.83 -18.97 -25.54
N SER A 115 -19.41 -17.81 -25.81
CA SER A 115 -20.37 -17.64 -26.90
C SER A 115 -19.74 -17.88 -28.29
N TRP A 116 -18.52 -17.44 -28.54
CA TRP A 116 -17.78 -17.75 -29.77
C TRP A 116 -17.50 -19.24 -29.92
N ALA A 117 -17.30 -19.95 -28.80
CA ALA A 117 -17.13 -21.39 -28.78
C ALA A 117 -18.48 -22.17 -28.89
N GLY A 118 -19.61 -21.48 -29.01
CA GLY A 118 -20.94 -22.10 -29.04
C GLY A 118 -21.40 -22.68 -27.71
N ILE A 119 -20.76 -22.27 -26.60
CA ILE A 119 -21.11 -22.75 -25.27
C ILE A 119 -22.14 -21.81 -24.65
N GLN A 120 -23.24 -22.38 -24.16
CA GLN A 120 -24.30 -21.63 -23.50
C GLN A 120 -23.83 -21.15 -22.13
N LEU A 121 -24.08 -19.86 -21.85
CA LEU A 121 -23.76 -19.28 -20.55
C LEU A 121 -24.70 -19.82 -19.47
N PRO A 122 -24.18 -20.18 -18.28
CA PRO A 122 -25.04 -20.52 -17.13
C PRO A 122 -25.86 -19.31 -16.69
N ASP A 123 -27.06 -19.53 -16.19
CA ASP A 123 -27.98 -18.46 -15.75
C ASP A 123 -27.42 -17.58 -14.62
N TRP A 124 -26.53 -18.13 -13.80
CA TRP A 124 -25.86 -17.42 -12.69
C TRP A 124 -24.69 -16.53 -13.16
N TYR A 125 -24.26 -16.64 -14.42
CA TYR A 125 -23.08 -15.92 -14.91
C TYR A 125 -23.42 -14.46 -15.26
N GLU A 126 -22.78 -13.51 -14.61
CA GLU A 126 -23.08 -12.08 -14.78
C GLU A 126 -22.43 -11.42 -16.02
N GLY A 127 -21.50 -12.09 -16.68
CA GLY A 127 -20.87 -11.61 -17.91
C GLY A 127 -21.86 -11.56 -19.07
N ARG A 128 -21.63 -10.66 -20.03
CA ARG A 128 -22.48 -10.46 -21.21
C ARG A 128 -21.67 -10.67 -22.48
N ASN A 129 -22.20 -11.40 -23.44
CA ASN A 129 -21.59 -11.47 -24.78
C ASN A 129 -21.62 -10.07 -25.42
N LEU A 130 -20.46 -9.49 -25.65
CA LEU A 130 -20.28 -8.13 -26.20
C LEU A 130 -20.79 -7.99 -27.64
N PHE A 131 -21.00 -9.09 -28.36
CA PHE A 131 -21.44 -9.14 -29.74
C PHE A 131 -22.79 -9.85 -29.95
N ALA A 132 -23.52 -10.09 -28.84
CA ALA A 132 -24.89 -10.59 -28.96
C ALA A 132 -25.80 -9.60 -29.71
N LYS A 133 -26.72 -10.12 -30.51
CA LYS A 133 -27.67 -9.28 -31.27
C LYS A 133 -28.56 -8.40 -30.39
N ASP A 134 -28.84 -8.88 -29.20
CA ASP A 134 -29.64 -8.20 -28.16
C ASP A 134 -28.78 -7.57 -27.07
N PHE A 135 -27.47 -7.37 -27.31
CA PHE A 135 -26.57 -6.77 -26.35
C PHE A 135 -27.07 -5.39 -25.88
N LYS A 136 -27.16 -5.23 -24.57
CA LYS A 136 -27.48 -3.95 -23.94
C LYS A 136 -26.28 -3.48 -23.08
N PRO A 137 -25.79 -2.26 -23.29
CA PRO A 137 -24.72 -1.69 -22.48
C PRO A 137 -25.04 -1.74 -20.98
N ARG A 138 -24.00 -1.90 -20.15
CA ARG A 138 -24.15 -1.81 -18.71
C ARG A 138 -24.36 -0.35 -18.32
N GLN A 139 -25.25 -0.11 -17.37
CA GLN A 139 -25.40 1.20 -16.76
C GLN A 139 -24.38 1.45 -15.67
N TRP A 140 -23.82 0.38 -15.10
CA TRP A 140 -22.80 0.40 -14.08
C TRP A 140 -22.02 -0.91 -14.04
N VAL A 141 -20.82 -0.84 -13.46
CA VAL A 141 -19.99 -1.99 -13.11
C VAL A 141 -19.60 -1.90 -11.64
N ALA A 142 -19.53 -3.05 -10.97
CA ALA A 142 -19.06 -3.16 -9.60
C ALA A 142 -17.64 -3.70 -9.56
N SER A 143 -16.90 -3.35 -8.53
CA SER A 143 -15.58 -3.92 -8.23
C SER A 143 -15.37 -3.99 -6.73
N ALA A 144 -14.48 -4.90 -6.31
CA ALA A 144 -14.22 -5.18 -4.91
C ALA A 144 -12.72 -5.31 -4.64
N LYS A 145 -12.32 -5.00 -3.42
CA LYS A 145 -11.00 -5.27 -2.87
C LYS A 145 -11.16 -5.74 -1.43
N ASP A 146 -10.55 -6.89 -1.08
CA ASP A 146 -10.53 -7.44 0.27
C ASP A 146 -9.12 -7.56 0.84
N ARG A 147 -8.09 -7.37 0.00
CA ARG A 147 -6.68 -7.38 0.40
C ARG A 147 -5.83 -6.45 -0.44
N LEU A 148 -4.70 -6.06 0.12
CA LEU A 148 -3.53 -5.58 -0.57
C LEU A 148 -2.37 -6.49 -0.12
N ASP A 149 -2.03 -7.49 -0.92
CA ASP A 149 -1.12 -8.57 -0.56
C ASP A 149 -1.53 -9.24 0.78
N HIS A 150 -0.70 -9.13 1.82
CA HIS A 150 -1.00 -9.62 3.16
C HIS A 150 -1.92 -8.69 3.97
N THR A 151 -2.01 -7.41 3.61
CA THR A 151 -2.80 -6.43 4.36
C THR A 151 -4.28 -6.55 4.01
N ILE A 152 -5.11 -6.78 5.03
CA ILE A 152 -6.55 -6.85 4.87
C ILE A 152 -7.10 -5.47 4.61
N ASP A 153 -8.04 -5.42 3.67
CA ASP A 153 -8.85 -4.26 3.41
C ASP A 153 -10.30 -4.71 3.19
N ARG A 154 -11.20 -3.80 2.95
CA ARG A 154 -12.53 -4.07 2.40
C ARG A 154 -13.06 -2.82 1.74
N VAL A 155 -13.14 -2.88 0.44
CA VAL A 155 -13.63 -1.76 -0.40
C VAL A 155 -14.60 -2.30 -1.44
N ARG A 156 -15.69 -1.58 -1.66
CA ARG A 156 -16.66 -1.85 -2.73
C ARG A 156 -16.87 -0.59 -3.54
N THR A 157 -16.96 -0.73 -4.87
CA THR A 157 -17.11 0.43 -5.75
C THR A 157 -18.11 0.16 -6.86
N ILE A 158 -18.84 1.22 -7.24
CA ILE A 158 -19.71 1.27 -8.42
C ILE A 158 -19.19 2.34 -9.37
N ARG A 159 -19.07 1.99 -10.64
CA ARG A 159 -18.71 2.88 -11.74
C ARG A 159 -19.89 3.02 -12.70
N THR A 160 -20.38 4.22 -12.89
CA THR A 160 -21.34 4.58 -13.96
C THR A 160 -20.59 5.30 -15.11
N ASP A 161 -21.28 5.88 -16.07
CA ASP A 161 -20.66 6.59 -17.21
C ASP A 161 -19.80 7.79 -16.79
N LYS A 162 -20.14 8.46 -15.68
CA LYS A 162 -19.45 9.68 -15.21
C LYS A 162 -18.87 9.57 -13.83
N PHE A 163 -19.47 8.77 -12.95
CA PHE A 163 -19.12 8.76 -11.54
C PHE A 163 -18.57 7.42 -11.09
N ARG A 164 -17.61 7.50 -10.18
CA ARG A 164 -17.19 6.36 -9.36
C ARG A 164 -17.53 6.65 -7.92
N TYR A 165 -18.29 5.74 -7.32
CA TYR A 165 -18.60 5.70 -5.91
C TYR A 165 -17.82 4.58 -5.24
N THR A 166 -17.26 4.86 -4.07
CA THR A 166 -16.50 3.90 -3.27
C THR A 166 -17.05 3.87 -1.86
N ARG A 167 -17.20 2.68 -1.28
CA ARG A 167 -17.49 2.47 0.13
C ARG A 167 -16.34 1.72 0.77
N ASN A 168 -15.73 2.34 1.79
CA ASN A 168 -14.66 1.77 2.59
C ASN A 168 -15.24 1.21 3.89
N TYR A 169 -14.86 -0.02 4.26
CA TYR A 169 -15.37 -0.68 5.47
C TYR A 169 -14.32 -0.74 6.58
N LYS A 170 -13.03 -0.71 6.24
CA LYS A 170 -11.93 -0.66 7.20
C LYS A 170 -11.44 0.78 7.31
N LEU A 171 -11.97 1.52 8.28
CA LEU A 171 -11.69 2.96 8.46
C LEU A 171 -10.53 3.24 9.40
N ASP A 172 -10.02 2.22 10.06
CA ASP A 172 -8.93 2.25 11.02
C ASP A 172 -7.53 2.29 10.38
N ARG A 173 -7.45 2.49 9.08
CA ARG A 173 -6.19 2.49 8.32
C ARG A 173 -6.20 3.52 7.21
N ILE A 174 -5.02 4.00 6.85
CA ILE A 174 -4.81 4.90 5.72
C ILE A 174 -4.82 4.14 4.39
N LEU A 175 -4.77 4.86 3.26
CA LEU A 175 -4.71 4.23 1.94
C LEU A 175 -3.38 3.52 1.71
N LEU A 176 -2.26 4.13 2.11
CA LEU A 176 -0.91 3.60 1.87
C LEU A 176 -0.59 2.48 2.86
N GLN A 177 -1.17 1.32 2.59
CA GLN A 177 -0.95 0.09 3.36
C GLN A 177 0.35 -0.60 2.93
N PRO A 178 0.96 -1.43 3.80
CA PRO A 178 2.10 -2.25 3.45
C PRO A 178 1.85 -3.14 2.24
N GLN A 179 2.81 -3.20 1.34
CA GLN A 179 2.71 -3.95 0.10
C GLN A 179 4.10 -4.40 -0.40
N TYR A 180 4.15 -5.42 -1.24
CA TYR A 180 5.41 -5.94 -1.78
C TYR A 180 6.26 -4.91 -2.55
N ARG A 181 5.68 -3.77 -2.95
CA ARG A 181 6.37 -2.68 -3.67
C ARG A 181 6.99 -1.63 -2.74
N ASP A 182 6.90 -1.78 -1.42
CA ASP A 182 7.36 -0.74 -0.47
C ASP A 182 8.85 -0.39 -0.61
N GLY A 183 9.65 -1.34 -1.08
CA GLY A 183 11.05 -1.11 -1.43
C GLY A 183 11.31 -0.25 -2.67
N GLN A 184 10.30 0.11 -3.44
CA GLN A 184 10.45 0.88 -4.68
C GLN A 184 10.63 2.37 -4.43
N ASP A 185 11.49 3.03 -5.23
CA ASP A 185 11.87 4.43 -5.05
C ASP A 185 10.67 5.39 -5.02
N TYR A 186 9.65 5.13 -5.83
CA TYR A 186 8.47 6.00 -5.88
C TYR A 186 7.62 5.92 -4.60
N LEU A 187 7.54 4.76 -3.94
CA LEU A 187 6.86 4.62 -2.65
C LEU A 187 7.69 5.24 -1.53
N LYS A 188 8.99 5.00 -1.53
CA LYS A 188 9.93 5.65 -0.61
C LYS A 188 9.83 7.17 -0.68
N ASN A 189 9.85 7.72 -1.89
CA ASN A 189 9.74 9.15 -2.09
C ASN A 189 8.43 9.74 -1.56
N LEU A 190 7.32 9.03 -1.72
CA LEU A 190 6.02 9.45 -1.18
C LEU A 190 6.07 9.57 0.35
N GLN A 191 6.65 8.60 1.03
CA GLN A 191 6.84 8.61 2.48
C GLN A 191 7.82 9.67 2.94
N GLU A 192 8.95 9.82 2.26
CA GLU A 192 9.96 10.85 2.55
C GLU A 192 9.38 12.26 2.44
N LEU A 193 8.59 12.52 1.39
CA LEU A 193 7.90 13.79 1.23
C LEU A 193 6.88 14.04 2.34
N TYR A 194 6.15 13.01 2.76
CA TYR A 194 5.21 13.11 3.89
C TYR A 194 5.93 13.44 5.19
N ILE A 195 6.96 12.68 5.54
CA ILE A 195 7.77 12.88 6.76
C ILE A 195 8.43 14.27 6.77
N ALA A 196 8.90 14.73 5.60
CA ALA A 196 9.51 16.05 5.46
C ALA A 196 8.50 17.22 5.44
N GLY A 197 7.18 16.95 5.47
CA GLY A 197 6.14 17.96 5.36
C GLY A 197 6.04 18.63 4.00
N LYS A 198 6.60 17.98 2.95
CA LYS A 198 6.68 18.52 1.58
C LYS A 198 5.60 17.96 0.63
N LEU A 199 4.76 17.08 1.12
CA LEU A 199 3.66 16.55 0.33
C LEU A 199 2.54 17.59 0.27
N SER A 200 1.89 17.73 -0.90
CA SER A 200 0.71 18.61 -1.03
C SER A 200 -0.43 18.14 -0.12
N ASP A 201 -1.34 19.04 0.26
CA ASP A 201 -2.45 18.70 1.15
C ASP A 201 -3.37 17.63 0.54
N ASP A 202 -3.59 17.67 -0.77
CA ASP A 202 -4.35 16.63 -1.46
C ASP A 202 -3.69 15.26 -1.39
N LEU A 203 -2.40 15.17 -1.65
CA LEU A 203 -1.67 13.91 -1.58
C LEU A 203 -1.55 13.41 -0.16
N LYS A 204 -1.34 14.32 0.81
CA LYS A 204 -1.36 14.00 2.23
C LYS A 204 -2.71 13.40 2.64
N ARG A 205 -3.81 14.03 2.24
CA ARG A 205 -5.18 13.56 2.49
C ARG A 205 -5.43 12.19 1.85
N ILE A 206 -5.01 12.00 0.59
CA ILE A 206 -5.24 10.75 -0.15
C ILE A 206 -4.48 9.56 0.45
N TYR A 207 -3.19 9.73 0.72
CA TYR A 207 -2.31 8.61 1.07
C TYR A 207 -2.17 8.37 2.57
N PHE A 208 -2.21 9.43 3.38
CA PHE A 208 -1.90 9.41 4.81
C PHE A 208 -3.01 10.01 5.68
N GLY A 209 -4.08 10.52 5.07
CA GLY A 209 -5.20 11.11 5.77
C GLY A 209 -6.18 10.08 6.32
N GLU A 210 -7.13 10.54 7.11
CA GLU A 210 -8.27 9.75 7.55
C GLU A 210 -8.98 9.14 6.34
N ARG A 211 -9.26 7.86 6.44
CA ARG A 211 -9.94 7.14 5.38
C ARG A 211 -11.43 7.45 5.40
N PRO A 212 -11.99 8.12 4.36
CA PRO A 212 -13.40 8.41 4.33
C PRO A 212 -14.21 7.12 4.22
N LYS A 213 -15.37 7.08 4.90
CA LYS A 213 -16.31 5.97 4.78
C LYS A 213 -16.85 5.82 3.37
N GLU A 214 -17.06 6.93 2.69
CA GLU A 214 -17.60 6.99 1.34
C GLU A 214 -16.85 8.01 0.50
N GLU A 215 -16.74 7.72 -0.79
CA GLU A 215 -16.12 8.60 -1.77
C GLU A 215 -16.98 8.65 -3.02
N LEU A 216 -17.11 9.82 -3.62
CA LEU A 216 -17.76 10.03 -4.91
C LEU A 216 -16.88 10.93 -5.78
N TYR A 217 -16.60 10.50 -6.99
CA TYR A 217 -15.77 11.24 -7.94
C TYR A 217 -16.46 11.37 -9.30
N ASP A 218 -16.46 12.56 -9.89
CA ASP A 218 -16.80 12.76 -11.30
C ASP A 218 -15.56 12.42 -12.15
N VAL A 219 -15.39 11.17 -12.48
CA VAL A 219 -14.19 10.68 -13.19
C VAL A 219 -14.12 11.12 -14.66
N SER A 220 -15.17 11.76 -15.17
CA SER A 220 -15.12 12.41 -16.47
C SER A 220 -14.34 13.73 -16.44
N LYS A 221 -14.19 14.35 -15.26
CA LYS A 221 -13.48 15.58 -15.01
C LYS A 221 -12.25 15.40 -14.12
N ASP A 222 -12.31 14.43 -13.22
CA ASP A 222 -11.29 14.09 -12.25
C ASP A 222 -10.95 12.59 -12.32
N PRO A 223 -10.30 12.14 -13.39
CA PRO A 223 -9.91 10.73 -13.55
C PRO A 223 -8.87 10.28 -12.52
N ALA A 224 -8.13 11.22 -11.93
CA ALA A 224 -7.17 10.96 -10.85
C ALA A 224 -7.85 10.78 -9.47
N GLN A 225 -9.14 11.08 -9.37
CA GLN A 225 -9.92 10.94 -8.13
C GLN A 225 -9.27 11.67 -6.94
N VAL A 226 -9.00 12.94 -7.12
CA VAL A 226 -8.44 13.84 -6.11
C VAL A 226 -9.55 14.52 -5.30
N ASN A 227 -10.64 14.93 -5.98
CA ASN A 227 -11.71 15.73 -5.38
C ASN A 227 -12.90 14.85 -4.98
N ASN A 228 -12.96 14.46 -3.70
CA ASN A 228 -14.08 13.71 -3.17
C ASN A 228 -15.32 14.61 -3.03
N LEU A 229 -16.41 14.27 -3.72
CA LEU A 229 -17.67 15.02 -3.80
C LEU A 229 -18.71 14.56 -2.77
N VAL A 230 -18.36 13.67 -1.86
CA VAL A 230 -19.31 13.02 -0.93
C VAL A 230 -20.06 14.02 -0.05
N ASP A 231 -19.40 15.11 0.32
CA ASP A 231 -19.96 16.16 1.19
C ASP A 231 -20.51 17.38 0.42
N ASP A 232 -20.42 17.38 -0.92
CA ASP A 232 -20.99 18.47 -1.72
C ASP A 232 -22.50 18.25 -1.94
N PRO A 233 -23.38 19.13 -1.40
CA PRO A 233 -24.83 19.00 -1.53
C PRO A 233 -25.32 18.93 -2.97
N LYS A 234 -24.59 19.49 -3.92
CA LYS A 234 -24.94 19.45 -5.35
C LYS A 234 -24.96 18.02 -5.91
N PHE A 235 -24.21 17.11 -5.30
CA PHE A 235 -24.10 15.72 -5.71
C PHE A 235 -24.87 14.75 -4.82
N ALA A 236 -25.65 15.23 -3.84
CA ALA A 236 -26.41 14.39 -2.90
C ALA A 236 -27.35 13.40 -3.60
N SER A 237 -28.02 13.80 -4.67
CA SER A 237 -28.89 12.91 -5.46
C SER A 237 -28.08 11.78 -6.13
N GLU A 238 -26.94 12.12 -6.72
CA GLU A 238 -26.07 11.17 -7.40
C GLU A 238 -25.41 10.21 -6.39
N LEU A 239 -24.99 10.71 -5.24
CA LEU A 239 -24.48 9.91 -4.13
C LEU A 239 -25.53 8.86 -3.68
N ASN A 240 -26.77 9.30 -3.44
CA ASN A 240 -27.85 8.41 -3.04
C ASN A 240 -28.19 7.36 -4.11
N ARG A 241 -28.11 7.72 -5.39
CA ARG A 241 -28.26 6.79 -6.51
C ARG A 241 -27.19 5.70 -6.46
N HIS A 242 -25.92 6.08 -6.28
CA HIS A 242 -24.81 5.14 -6.25
C HIS A 242 -24.82 4.25 -5.00
N ARG A 243 -25.24 4.77 -3.85
CA ARG A 243 -25.48 3.97 -2.64
C ARG A 243 -26.48 2.83 -2.92
N LYS A 244 -27.62 3.17 -3.56
CA LYS A 244 -28.63 2.17 -3.92
C LYS A 244 -28.13 1.14 -4.94
N LEU A 245 -27.31 1.55 -5.92
CA LEU A 245 -26.72 0.62 -6.88
C LEU A 245 -25.78 -0.35 -6.18
N LEU A 246 -24.94 0.14 -5.28
CA LEU A 246 -24.03 -0.71 -4.50
C LEU A 246 -24.82 -1.67 -3.59
N ASP A 247 -25.81 -1.17 -2.86
CA ASP A 247 -26.62 -2.01 -1.97
C ASP A 247 -27.38 -3.10 -2.75
N THR A 248 -27.86 -2.77 -3.95
CA THR A 248 -28.49 -3.76 -4.84
C THR A 248 -27.52 -4.84 -5.30
N TRP A 249 -26.28 -4.47 -5.59
CA TRP A 249 -25.25 -5.44 -5.97
C TRP A 249 -24.84 -6.32 -4.77
N LEU A 250 -24.63 -5.73 -3.59
CA LEU A 250 -24.29 -6.46 -2.37
C LEU A 250 -25.37 -7.47 -1.96
N ALA A 251 -26.63 -7.12 -2.13
CA ALA A 251 -27.76 -8.01 -1.83
C ALA A 251 -27.79 -9.31 -2.67
N LYS A 252 -27.05 -9.35 -3.78
CA LYS A 252 -26.95 -10.57 -4.62
C LYS A 252 -25.99 -11.61 -4.07
N GLY A 253 -25.29 -11.35 -2.98
CA GLY A 253 -24.47 -12.33 -2.29
C GLY A 253 -23.00 -11.96 -2.14
N ASP A 254 -22.70 -10.68 -1.94
CA ASP A 254 -21.36 -10.30 -1.46
C ASP A 254 -21.16 -10.90 -0.06
N ARG A 255 -20.41 -11.98 -0.02
CA ARG A 255 -20.10 -12.74 1.21
C ARG A 255 -18.78 -12.33 1.85
N GLY A 256 -18.14 -11.26 1.37
CA GLY A 256 -16.91 -10.71 1.95
C GLY A 256 -17.11 -10.08 3.34
N GLU A 257 -18.07 -10.53 4.14
CA GLU A 257 -18.39 -9.98 5.45
C GLU A 257 -17.56 -10.59 6.59
N GLY A 258 -17.01 -11.78 6.39
CA GLY A 258 -16.23 -12.47 7.39
C GLY A 258 -14.91 -11.79 7.67
N GLU A 259 -14.59 -11.60 8.93
CA GLU A 259 -13.22 -11.30 9.33
C GLU A 259 -12.35 -12.54 9.15
N GLU A 260 -11.14 -12.36 8.62
CA GLU A 260 -10.21 -13.48 8.58
C GLU A 260 -9.79 -13.86 9.99
N SER A 261 -9.60 -15.15 10.23
CA SER A 261 -9.14 -15.61 11.53
C SER A 261 -7.72 -15.09 11.82
N ALA A 262 -7.39 -14.91 13.09
CA ALA A 262 -6.03 -14.51 13.50
C ALA A 262 -4.96 -15.47 12.96
N ASN A 263 -5.26 -16.76 12.77
CA ASN A 263 -4.36 -17.73 12.17
C ASN A 263 -4.18 -17.50 10.67
N ALA A 264 -5.24 -17.17 9.93
CA ALA A 264 -5.14 -16.84 8.51
C ALA A 264 -4.32 -15.56 8.31
N LEU A 265 -4.52 -14.55 9.17
CA LEU A 265 -3.75 -13.32 9.17
C LEU A 265 -2.27 -13.57 9.42
N ARG A 266 -1.95 -14.38 10.43
CA ARG A 266 -0.58 -14.73 10.79
C ARG A 266 0.10 -15.52 9.68
N HIS A 267 -0.57 -16.55 9.15
CA HIS A 267 -0.05 -17.35 8.04
C HIS A 267 0.26 -16.52 6.80
N ASN A 268 -0.61 -15.58 6.45
CA ASN A 268 -0.38 -14.68 5.34
C ASN A 268 0.76 -13.69 5.62
N GLY A 269 0.89 -13.21 6.85
CA GLY A 269 2.00 -12.39 7.29
C GLY A 269 3.34 -13.11 7.18
N ASP A 270 3.42 -14.33 7.68
CA ASP A 270 4.63 -15.16 7.66
C ASP A 270 5.10 -15.45 6.22
N ASN A 271 4.17 -15.70 5.31
CA ASN A 271 4.48 -15.93 3.90
C ASN A 271 4.97 -14.67 3.16
N TRP A 272 4.71 -13.48 3.70
CA TRP A 272 5.16 -12.20 3.17
C TRP A 272 6.27 -11.57 4.00
N GLN A 273 7.21 -12.37 4.48
CA GLN A 273 8.41 -11.91 5.20
C GLN A 273 8.11 -11.14 6.49
N GLY A 274 7.14 -11.59 7.26
CA GLY A 274 6.85 -11.08 8.59
C GLY A 274 5.79 -9.95 8.64
N GLY A 275 5.13 -9.67 7.53
CA GLY A 275 3.99 -8.74 7.54
C GLY A 275 2.84 -9.26 8.39
N ARG A 276 2.54 -8.62 9.52
CA ARG A 276 1.44 -9.01 10.44
C ARG A 276 0.13 -8.26 10.18
N GLY A 277 -0.08 -7.77 8.99
CA GLY A 277 -1.36 -7.28 8.50
C GLY A 277 -1.63 -5.79 8.68
N VAL A 278 -1.28 -5.17 9.78
CA VAL A 278 -1.54 -3.73 10.00
C VAL A 278 -0.24 -3.00 10.32
N ASN A 279 0.03 -1.90 9.62
CA ASN A 279 1.18 -1.06 9.90
C ASN A 279 0.77 0.16 10.73
N PRO A 280 1.13 0.22 12.01
CA PRO A 280 0.73 1.32 12.88
C PRO A 280 1.25 2.70 12.43
N GLU A 281 2.34 2.75 11.65
CA GLU A 281 2.87 4.03 11.14
C GLU A 281 1.92 4.77 10.21
N TYR A 282 1.11 4.03 9.44
CA TYR A 282 0.22 4.59 8.45
C TYR A 282 -1.22 4.75 8.94
N GLU A 283 -1.48 4.32 10.16
CA GLU A 283 -2.79 4.45 10.76
C GLU A 283 -2.90 5.74 11.58
N ILE A 284 -3.72 6.66 11.12
CA ILE A 284 -3.92 7.94 11.79
C ILE A 284 -5.07 7.91 12.81
N ASN A 285 -6.09 7.09 12.58
CA ASN A 285 -7.25 6.90 13.46
C ASN A 285 -7.02 5.74 14.42
N ARG A 286 -5.84 5.67 14.99
CA ARG A 286 -5.49 4.63 15.94
C ARG A 286 -5.72 5.12 17.36
N GLU A 287 -6.45 4.34 18.12
CA GLU A 287 -6.45 4.46 19.57
C GLU A 287 -5.15 3.86 20.10
N ASP A 288 -4.49 4.60 20.96
CA ASP A 288 -3.27 4.21 21.69
C ASP A 288 -3.53 4.64 23.13
N ASN A 289 -4.27 3.80 23.86
CA ASN A 289 -4.78 4.17 25.18
C ASN A 289 -3.72 4.17 26.27
N ASP A 290 -2.65 3.41 26.11
CA ASP A 290 -1.56 3.32 27.08
C ASP A 290 -0.34 4.15 26.71
N GLY A 291 -0.31 4.70 25.49
CA GLY A 291 0.66 5.71 25.06
C GLY A 291 2.04 5.15 24.71
N ASP A 292 2.16 3.86 24.43
CA ASP A 292 3.41 3.21 24.07
C ASP A 292 3.81 3.42 22.59
N GLY A 293 2.87 3.97 21.79
CA GLY A 293 3.06 4.30 20.38
C GLY A 293 2.65 3.21 19.40
N LEU A 294 2.11 2.11 19.87
CA LEU A 294 1.42 1.09 19.09
C LEU A 294 -0.09 1.33 19.18
N SER A 295 -0.87 0.92 18.20
CA SER A 295 -2.31 1.07 18.30
C SER A 295 -2.95 -0.12 19.03
N ASP A 296 -3.95 0.14 19.86
CA ASP A 296 -4.74 -0.88 20.57
C ASP A 296 -5.17 -2.02 19.67
N LYS A 297 -5.58 -1.69 18.47
CA LYS A 297 -6.04 -2.67 17.48
C LYS A 297 -4.90 -3.53 16.96
N TRP A 298 -3.77 -2.92 16.63
CA TRP A 298 -2.58 -3.66 16.19
C TRP A 298 -2.09 -4.58 17.29
N GLU A 299 -2.06 -4.12 18.53
CA GLU A 299 -1.67 -4.92 19.68
C GLU A 299 -2.58 -6.12 19.88
N LYS A 300 -3.91 -5.93 19.86
CA LYS A 300 -4.89 -7.03 19.93
C LYS A 300 -4.70 -8.07 18.82
N LEU A 301 -4.46 -7.62 17.58
CA LEU A 301 -4.22 -8.50 16.43
C LEU A 301 -2.92 -9.31 16.57
N ASN A 302 -1.92 -8.74 17.25
CA ASN A 302 -0.63 -9.38 17.50
C ASN A 302 -0.51 -10.05 18.88
N GLY A 303 -1.63 -10.22 19.59
CA GLY A 303 -1.69 -10.90 20.88
C GLY A 303 -1.01 -10.13 22.01
N ARG A 304 -0.95 -8.79 21.90
CA ARG A 304 -0.42 -7.89 22.93
C ARG A 304 -1.55 -7.25 23.73
N ASN A 305 -1.19 -6.69 24.86
CA ASN A 305 -2.16 -6.03 25.76
C ASN A 305 -2.14 -4.51 25.54
N PRO A 306 -3.22 -3.91 24.97
CA PRO A 306 -3.28 -2.46 24.67
C PRO A 306 -3.46 -1.56 25.89
N GLN A 307 -3.23 -2.08 27.10
CA GLN A 307 -3.36 -1.32 28.34
C GLN A 307 -2.15 -1.48 29.25
N ASP A 308 -1.09 -2.13 28.79
CA ASP A 308 0.06 -2.41 29.65
C ASP A 308 1.12 -1.31 29.63
N GLY A 309 1.07 -0.39 28.67
CA GLY A 309 1.99 0.73 28.52
C GLY A 309 3.45 0.29 28.48
N ARG A 310 3.74 -0.72 27.67
CA ARG A 310 5.07 -1.31 27.58
C ARG A 310 5.64 -1.13 26.18
N ILE A 311 6.81 -0.55 26.07
CA ILE A 311 7.59 -0.56 24.83
C ILE A 311 7.86 -2.02 24.40
N ALA A 312 7.37 -2.41 23.25
CA ALA A 312 7.48 -3.78 22.74
C ALA A 312 7.46 -3.81 21.21
N TYR A 313 8.40 -3.13 20.58
CA TYR A 313 8.56 -3.09 19.11
C TYR A 313 9.34 -4.31 18.62
N GLU A 314 8.82 -5.04 17.64
CA GLU A 314 9.46 -6.22 17.05
C GLU A 314 9.80 -6.06 15.55
N PHE A 315 9.35 -5.02 14.90
CA PHE A 315 9.62 -4.69 13.49
C PHE A 315 9.30 -5.81 12.47
N ASP A 316 8.47 -6.75 12.83
CA ASP A 316 8.12 -7.92 12.04
C ASP A 316 7.22 -7.63 10.83
N CYS A 317 6.77 -6.39 10.67
CA CYS A 317 5.77 -6.04 9.68
C CYS A 317 6.28 -6.03 8.23
N GLY A 318 7.58 -6.09 8.01
CA GLY A 318 8.19 -6.06 6.67
C GLY A 318 8.05 -4.72 5.94
N GLY A 319 8.72 -4.59 4.81
CA GLY A 319 8.63 -3.36 4.00
C GLY A 319 9.29 -2.15 4.67
N TRP A 320 8.68 -0.98 4.48
CA TRP A 320 9.15 0.31 5.02
C TRP A 320 8.69 0.60 6.45
N GLN A 321 8.29 -0.41 7.16
CA GLN A 321 7.62 -0.27 8.45
C GLN A 321 8.63 -0.12 9.56
N THR A 322 8.81 1.09 10.02
CA THR A 322 9.70 1.44 11.14
C THR A 322 8.94 1.60 12.46
N GLU A 323 7.63 1.30 12.47
CA GLU A 323 6.74 1.45 13.64
C GLU A 323 6.90 2.83 14.33
N GLY A 324 7.09 3.88 13.50
CA GLY A 324 7.28 5.27 13.95
C GLY A 324 8.69 5.62 14.42
N TRP A 325 9.66 4.72 14.29
CA TRP A 325 11.07 5.02 14.53
C TRP A 325 11.69 5.75 13.34
N GLN A 326 12.44 6.78 13.60
CA GLN A 326 13.11 7.62 12.60
C GLN A 326 14.61 7.64 12.82
N GLY A 327 15.37 7.58 11.74
CA GLY A 327 16.82 7.75 11.78
C GLY A 327 17.25 9.22 11.83
N ARG A 328 18.33 9.52 12.55
CA ARG A 328 19.01 10.80 12.54
C ARG A 328 20.52 10.59 12.50
N GLY A 329 21.23 11.37 11.66
CA GLY A 329 22.68 11.28 11.56
C GLY A 329 23.17 9.93 11.05
N ILE A 330 22.34 9.20 10.33
CA ILE A 330 22.64 7.95 9.63
C ILE A 330 22.88 8.21 8.16
N ARG A 331 23.46 7.25 7.46
CA ARG A 331 23.83 7.39 6.04
C ARG A 331 22.62 7.31 5.13
N ASP A 332 21.74 6.35 5.40
CA ASP A 332 20.54 6.08 4.62
C ASP A 332 19.32 6.14 5.53
N ASN A 333 18.12 6.19 4.93
CA ASN A 333 16.91 6.14 5.75
C ASN A 333 16.79 4.79 6.44
N VAL A 334 16.25 4.79 7.66
CA VAL A 334 15.88 3.55 8.34
C VAL A 334 14.83 2.84 7.51
N ALA A 335 15.08 1.60 7.18
CA ALA A 335 14.14 0.72 6.51
C ALA A 335 13.78 -0.45 7.41
N GLY A 336 12.51 -0.75 7.54
CA GLY A 336 12.02 -1.99 8.15
C GLY A 336 11.88 -3.05 7.07
N PHE A 337 12.95 -3.74 6.73
CA PHE A 337 12.98 -4.77 5.70
C PHE A 337 13.29 -6.13 6.31
N GLN A 338 12.60 -7.18 5.91
CA GLN A 338 12.83 -8.54 6.41
C GLN A 338 12.63 -8.76 7.93
N GLY A 339 11.81 -7.95 8.60
CA GLY A 339 11.50 -8.15 10.02
C GLY A 339 12.48 -7.48 10.99
N PHE A 340 13.30 -6.53 10.53
CA PHE A 340 14.18 -5.72 11.38
C PHE A 340 14.39 -4.35 10.76
N LEU A 341 14.78 -3.37 11.59
CA LEU A 341 15.23 -2.06 11.10
C LEU A 341 16.67 -2.17 10.59
N GLU A 342 16.95 -1.65 9.41
CA GLU A 342 18.26 -1.65 8.76
C GLU A 342 18.72 -0.23 8.45
N PHE A 343 19.98 0.10 8.74
CA PHE A 343 20.63 1.38 8.41
C PHE A 343 22.12 1.32 8.61
N SER A 344 22.86 2.28 8.01
CA SER A 344 24.31 2.41 8.16
C SER A 344 24.70 3.70 8.85
N LEU A 345 25.79 3.69 9.64
CA LEU A 345 26.33 4.88 10.28
C LEU A 345 27.08 5.78 9.28
N SER A 346 26.95 7.10 9.46
CA SER A 346 27.61 8.12 8.63
C SER A 346 28.97 8.59 9.16
N GLY A 347 29.57 7.88 10.13
CA GLY A 347 30.77 8.31 10.84
C GLY A 347 30.54 9.36 11.95
N LYS A 348 29.35 9.92 12.02
CA LYS A 348 28.86 10.74 13.15
C LYS A 348 27.95 9.87 14.03
N PRO A 349 27.75 10.24 15.32
CA PRO A 349 26.75 9.54 16.13
C PRO A 349 25.37 9.56 15.45
N GLY A 350 24.87 8.38 15.11
CA GLY A 350 23.53 8.18 14.59
C GLY A 350 22.53 7.91 15.71
N SER A 351 21.24 8.06 15.44
CA SER A 351 20.18 7.73 16.40
C SER A 351 18.97 7.12 15.70
N LEU A 352 18.33 6.18 16.38
CA LEU A 352 16.91 5.84 16.16
C LEU A 352 16.08 6.63 17.17
N VAL A 353 15.05 7.31 16.72
CA VAL A 353 14.20 8.17 17.56
C VAL A 353 12.74 7.81 17.38
N ARG A 354 12.05 7.48 18.46
CA ARG A 354 10.59 7.37 18.54
C ARG A 354 10.02 8.56 19.28
N LYS A 355 9.13 9.30 18.63
CA LYS A 355 8.43 10.46 19.21
C LYS A 355 6.93 10.19 19.31
N GLY A 356 6.22 11.09 19.95
CA GLY A 356 4.76 11.03 20.08
C GLY A 356 4.26 10.04 21.12
N LEU A 357 5.14 9.51 21.97
CA LEU A 357 4.75 8.65 23.08
C LEU A 357 3.99 9.45 24.16
N GLN A 358 3.20 8.76 24.96
CA GLN A 358 2.58 9.25 26.20
C GLN A 358 2.77 8.18 27.31
N LEU A 359 3.85 7.44 27.22
CA LEU A 359 4.14 6.29 28.06
C LEU A 359 4.35 6.70 29.51
N LYS A 360 3.71 6.00 30.43
CA LYS A 360 3.94 6.10 31.87
C LYS A 360 4.74 4.89 32.34
N PRO A 361 6.01 5.06 32.77
CA PRO A 361 6.80 3.97 33.29
C PRO A 361 6.09 3.20 34.40
N HIS A 362 6.18 1.88 34.36
CA HIS A 362 5.64 1.01 35.40
C HIS A 362 6.72 0.70 36.43
N GLY A 363 6.34 0.53 37.70
CA GLY A 363 7.30 0.27 38.79
C GLY A 363 8.11 -1.03 38.64
N SER A 364 7.64 -1.97 37.81
CA SER A 364 8.37 -3.21 37.50
C SER A 364 9.28 -3.10 36.28
N ASP A 365 9.33 -1.97 35.59
CA ASP A 365 10.23 -1.79 34.44
C ASP A 365 11.68 -1.82 34.95
N HIS A 366 12.49 -2.77 34.51
CA HIS A 366 13.84 -2.94 35.01
C HIS A 366 14.94 -2.88 33.96
N ALA A 367 14.63 -3.10 32.70
CA ALA A 367 15.60 -3.00 31.59
C ALA A 367 14.92 -2.60 30.28
N LEU A 368 15.60 -1.75 29.50
CA LEU A 368 15.35 -1.57 28.09
C LEU A 368 16.24 -2.54 27.33
N LEU A 369 15.63 -3.41 26.57
CA LEU A 369 16.27 -4.43 25.77
C LEU A 369 16.28 -4.01 24.31
N ILE A 370 17.44 -4.11 23.67
CA ILE A 370 17.63 -3.85 22.24
C ILE A 370 18.25 -5.10 21.64
N LYS A 371 17.52 -5.79 20.77
CA LYS A 371 17.99 -6.97 20.06
C LYS A 371 18.50 -6.54 18.69
N LEU A 372 19.82 -6.68 18.47
CA LEU A 372 20.47 -6.18 17.25
C LEU A 372 21.67 -7.04 16.83
N ARG A 373 22.05 -6.89 15.58
CA ARG A 373 23.34 -7.31 15.04
C ARG A 373 24.05 -6.14 14.36
N VAL A 374 25.37 -6.16 14.35
CA VAL A 374 26.22 -5.08 13.83
C VAL A 374 27.46 -5.68 13.18
N ASP A 375 27.89 -5.18 12.04
CA ASP A 375 29.09 -5.66 11.35
C ASP A 375 30.39 -5.01 11.84
N GLY A 376 30.29 -3.93 12.60
CA GLY A 376 31.41 -3.24 13.28
C GLY A 376 31.09 -2.95 14.75
N PRO A 377 32.13 -2.61 15.58
CA PRO A 377 31.91 -2.29 16.97
C PRO A 377 31.15 -0.96 17.15
N VAL A 378 30.15 -0.94 18.02
CA VAL A 378 29.35 0.25 18.33
C VAL A 378 29.23 0.49 19.84
N VAL A 379 28.96 1.72 20.22
CA VAL A 379 28.53 2.09 21.58
C VAL A 379 27.07 2.53 21.50
N ILE A 380 26.21 1.95 22.33
CA ILE A 380 24.78 2.23 22.36
C ILE A 380 24.45 2.97 23.65
N GLU A 381 23.72 4.08 23.54
CA GLU A 381 23.18 4.87 24.65
C GLU A 381 21.69 5.07 24.41
N ALA A 382 20.85 4.87 25.43
CA ALA A 382 19.43 5.18 25.35
C ALA A 382 19.08 6.44 26.12
N LEU A 383 18.16 7.24 25.58
CA LEU A 383 17.67 8.48 26.18
C LEU A 383 16.14 8.47 26.19
N ALA A 384 15.57 8.89 27.32
CA ALA A 384 14.15 9.21 27.44
C ALA A 384 13.98 10.74 27.60
N ASN A 385 13.10 11.32 26.78
CA ASN A 385 12.90 12.78 26.72
C ASN A 385 14.23 13.59 26.59
N GLY A 386 15.18 13.04 25.83
CA GLY A 386 16.50 13.65 25.61
C GLY A 386 17.48 13.48 26.76
N LYS A 387 17.13 12.79 27.85
CA LYS A 387 17.99 12.53 29.00
C LYS A 387 18.50 11.10 29.01
N SER A 388 19.80 10.91 29.24
CA SER A 388 20.42 9.58 29.25
C SER A 388 19.79 8.67 30.31
N LEU A 389 19.59 7.40 29.96
CA LEU A 389 19.09 6.36 30.86
C LEU A 389 20.22 5.61 31.56
N GLY A 390 21.48 5.84 31.19
CA GLY A 390 22.64 5.18 31.77
C GLY A 390 23.91 5.34 30.97
N THR A 391 24.96 4.64 31.36
CA THR A 391 26.24 4.63 30.62
C THR A 391 26.12 3.84 29.33
N GLY A 392 26.79 4.30 28.27
CA GLY A 392 26.78 3.61 26.97
C GLY A 392 27.34 2.19 27.06
N VAL A 393 26.66 1.27 26.37
CA VAL A 393 27.03 -0.14 26.29
C VAL A 393 27.88 -0.39 25.05
N LYS A 394 29.06 -0.98 25.20
CA LYS A 394 29.94 -1.40 24.10
C LYS A 394 29.44 -2.71 23.51
N VAL A 395 29.22 -2.72 22.21
CA VAL A 395 28.76 -3.89 21.46
C VAL A 395 29.80 -4.22 20.39
N PRO A 396 30.45 -5.37 20.46
CA PRO A 396 31.41 -5.80 19.42
C PRO A 396 30.66 -6.21 18.13
N ALA A 397 31.37 -6.22 17.02
CA ALA A 397 30.85 -6.78 15.76
C ALA A 397 30.30 -8.19 15.97
N ARG A 398 29.14 -8.49 15.38
CA ARG A 398 28.48 -9.80 15.51
C ARG A 398 27.51 -10.06 14.37
N LYS A 399 27.55 -11.29 13.87
CA LYS A 399 26.70 -11.77 12.75
C LYS A 399 25.31 -12.23 13.18
N GLN A 400 25.08 -12.47 14.47
CA GLN A 400 23.80 -12.96 14.99
C GLN A 400 23.14 -11.87 15.84
N PHE A 401 21.81 -11.81 15.82
CA PHE A 401 21.06 -10.98 16.73
C PHE A 401 21.32 -11.37 18.17
N LYS A 402 21.64 -10.40 19.00
CA LYS A 402 21.83 -10.56 20.44
C LYS A 402 21.21 -9.38 21.16
N GLU A 403 20.77 -9.64 22.37
CA GLU A 403 20.21 -8.65 23.26
C GLU A 403 21.30 -7.79 23.89
N VAL A 404 21.03 -6.49 23.97
CA VAL A 404 21.74 -5.50 24.76
C VAL A 404 20.74 -4.96 25.77
N GLN A 405 21.11 -4.99 27.05
CA GLN A 405 20.24 -4.53 28.13
C GLN A 405 20.77 -3.21 28.71
N ILE A 406 19.87 -2.23 28.81
CA ILE A 406 20.12 -0.95 29.50
C ILE A 406 19.25 -0.95 30.74
N PRO A 407 19.85 -0.98 31.94
CA PRO A 407 19.07 -1.02 33.18
C PRO A 407 18.17 0.20 33.33
N LEU A 408 16.93 -0.03 33.74
CA LEU A 408 15.95 1.00 34.07
C LEU A 408 15.74 0.99 35.61
N SER A 409 15.70 2.14 36.23
CA SER A 409 15.39 2.30 37.65
C SER A 409 14.90 3.72 37.91
N GLU A 410 14.32 3.96 39.08
CA GLU A 410 13.94 5.30 39.50
C GLU A 410 15.12 6.28 39.58
N LYS A 411 16.35 5.77 39.75
CA LYS A 411 17.59 6.57 39.72
C LYS A 411 17.98 6.99 38.31
N THR A 412 17.45 6.34 37.28
CA THR A 412 17.60 6.73 35.89
C THR A 412 16.56 7.78 35.51
N ASN A 413 16.64 8.32 34.29
CA ASN A 413 15.64 9.25 33.78
C ASN A 413 14.37 8.55 33.25
N TRP A 414 14.14 7.26 33.57
CA TRP A 414 12.95 6.49 33.26
C TRP A 414 11.83 6.81 34.27
N LYS A 415 11.27 8.02 34.16
CA LYS A 415 10.23 8.52 35.06
C LYS A 415 9.38 9.61 34.43
N GLY A 416 8.21 9.84 35.02
CA GLY A 416 7.23 10.80 34.49
C GLY A 416 6.64 10.31 33.17
N VAL A 417 6.08 11.20 32.35
CA VAL A 417 5.58 10.84 31.03
C VAL A 417 6.74 10.82 30.03
N ILE A 418 7.00 9.69 29.43
CA ILE A 418 7.98 9.52 28.35
C ILE A 418 7.30 9.90 27.03
N LYS A 419 7.76 10.99 26.42
CA LYS A 419 7.25 11.52 25.15
C LYS A 419 8.13 11.15 23.96
N SER A 420 9.36 10.74 24.23
CA SER A 420 10.30 10.28 23.21
C SER A 420 11.30 9.30 23.78
N LEU A 421 11.68 8.32 22.97
CA LEU A 421 12.77 7.40 23.21
C LEU A 421 13.80 7.56 22.09
N GLU A 422 15.08 7.60 22.42
CA GLU A 422 16.17 7.71 21.46
C GLU A 422 17.24 6.68 21.78
N ILE A 423 17.65 5.93 20.77
CA ILE A 423 18.78 5.00 20.83
C ILE A 423 19.92 5.61 20.02
N LYS A 424 20.93 6.14 20.69
CA LYS A 424 22.13 6.67 20.05
C LYS A 424 23.13 5.55 19.78
N LEU A 425 23.75 5.61 18.60
CA LEU A 425 24.73 4.64 18.15
C LEU A 425 25.98 5.38 17.67
N LYS A 426 27.12 4.97 18.19
CA LYS A 426 28.42 5.54 17.83
C LYS A 426 29.33 4.42 17.36
N GLY A 427 29.78 4.48 16.13
CA GLY A 427 30.67 3.52 15.47
C GLY A 427 31.38 4.15 14.28
N SER A 428 32.11 3.35 13.52
CA SER A 428 32.77 3.80 12.30
C SER A 428 31.78 4.10 11.17
N GLU A 429 32.19 4.93 10.24
CA GLU A 429 31.41 5.16 9.02
C GLU A 429 31.25 3.86 8.25
N GLY A 430 30.04 3.65 7.70
CA GLY A 430 29.67 2.45 6.97
C GLY A 430 29.37 1.23 7.84
N THR A 431 29.38 1.35 9.18
CA THR A 431 28.94 0.25 10.05
C THR A 431 27.46 0.00 9.82
N ASP A 432 27.11 -1.21 9.39
CA ASP A 432 25.74 -1.66 9.20
C ASP A 432 25.13 -2.14 10.51
N ILE A 433 23.92 -1.70 10.75
CA ILE A 433 23.16 -1.98 11.97
C ILE A 433 21.78 -2.50 11.59
N GLU A 434 21.42 -3.63 12.19
CA GLU A 434 20.10 -4.20 12.08
C GLU A 434 19.52 -4.39 13.48
N VAL A 435 18.31 -3.86 13.70
CA VAL A 435 17.61 -3.91 14.99
C VAL A 435 16.33 -4.73 14.82
N ASP A 436 16.28 -5.86 15.52
CA ASP A 436 15.17 -6.82 15.47
C ASP A 436 14.04 -6.46 16.46
N ALA A 437 14.40 -5.98 17.63
CA ALA A 437 13.41 -5.59 18.64
C ALA A 437 13.93 -4.51 19.58
N ILE A 438 13.01 -3.70 20.09
CA ILE A 438 13.23 -2.74 21.20
C ILE A 438 12.07 -2.93 22.18
N GLU A 439 12.34 -3.40 23.39
CA GLU A 439 11.30 -3.68 24.38
C GLU A 439 11.71 -3.32 25.81
N VAL A 440 10.74 -3.04 26.67
CA VAL A 440 10.93 -2.88 28.11
C VAL A 440 10.62 -4.20 28.79
N LYS A 441 11.59 -4.72 29.55
CA LYS A 441 11.40 -5.88 30.40
C LYS A 441 10.82 -5.47 31.74
N ARG A 442 9.85 -6.24 32.22
CA ARG A 442 9.24 -6.14 33.54
C ARG A 442 9.62 -7.32 34.41
N ALA A 443 9.83 -7.05 35.70
CA ALA A 443 10.08 -8.09 36.70
C ALA A 443 8.80 -8.88 37.02
#